data_246a4ca58cc752cef116f9d8d4e9765e
#
_entry.id   246a4ca58cc752cef116f9d8d4e9765e
#
_cell.length_a   1.000
_cell.length_b   1.000
_cell.length_c   1.000
_cell.angle_alpha   90.00
_cell.angle_beta   90.00
_cell.angle_gamma   90.00
#
_symmetry.space_group_name_H-M   'P 1'
#
loop_
_entity.id
_entity.type
_entity.pdbx_description
1 polymer ?
#
loop_
_entity_poly.entity_id
_entity_poly.type
_entity_poly.pdbx_seq_one_letter_code
_entity_poly.pdbx_strand_id
1 'polypeptide(L)'
;MEAAAPSLLFAAGAIDRVVARIEEFPAEYYTADEMAVLNTIPALLAEATATGGVEVSLEEIIAHDPDLVIGYDTATITHDALADVGIQLYVMPPFCDNPPEPSFQSIVDEVRFYGKLFGTTGVANASADALEAAVASASDSPVAAGKTAAALYVTSDGSAIYAYSSLGMVHPQMEALGMTNVFAELSERVPEVSIEEVIGRNPEVLVLLYEDTGGTSITPEEIIALVTELPGAGSITAVVDGAVYPLLFNFSEPPTPLVVRGLAMLIEQITG
;
A
#
# COMPACT_ATOMS: atom_id res chain seq x y z
N MET A 1 9.93 7.75 5.90
CA MET A 1 9.88 6.66 4.90
C MET A 1 8.53 5.97 5.05
N GLU A 2 7.85 5.72 3.96
CA GLU A 2 6.57 4.99 3.94
C GLU A 2 6.74 3.56 4.43
N ALA A 3 5.78 3.01 5.19
CA ALA A 3 5.86 1.65 5.75
C ALA A 3 6.09 0.55 4.70
N ALA A 4 5.64 0.78 3.47
CA ALA A 4 5.84 -0.14 2.35
C ALA A 4 7.19 0.01 1.64
N ALA A 5 7.92 1.12 1.81
CA ALA A 5 9.18 1.40 1.11
C ALA A 5 10.29 0.36 1.32
N PRO A 6 10.48 -0.24 2.52
CA PRO A 6 11.47 -1.30 2.70
C PRO A 6 11.28 -2.49 1.76
N SER A 7 10.05 -2.79 1.35
CA SER A 7 9.77 -3.90 0.42
C SER A 7 10.46 -3.72 -0.94
N LEU A 8 10.58 -2.47 -1.43
CA LEU A 8 11.33 -2.13 -2.63
C LEU A 8 12.83 -2.38 -2.44
N LEU A 9 13.37 -2.00 -1.28
CA LEU A 9 14.79 -2.19 -0.96
C LEU A 9 15.13 -3.68 -0.74
N PHE A 10 14.25 -4.46 -0.12
CA PHE A 10 14.41 -5.92 -0.06
C PHE A 10 14.40 -6.54 -1.46
N ALA A 11 13.41 -6.21 -2.29
CA ALA A 11 13.31 -6.72 -3.66
C ALA A 11 14.51 -6.30 -4.52
N ALA A 12 15.01 -5.09 -4.31
CA ALA A 12 16.23 -4.62 -5.01
C ALA A 12 17.53 -5.19 -4.44
N GLY A 13 17.52 -5.88 -3.29
CA GLY A 13 18.73 -6.35 -2.61
C GLY A 13 19.60 -5.21 -2.06
N ALA A 14 18.97 -4.15 -1.57
CA ALA A 14 19.63 -2.93 -1.12
C ALA A 14 19.29 -2.54 0.34
N ILE A 15 18.60 -3.42 1.09
CA ILE A 15 18.19 -3.11 2.47
C ILE A 15 19.38 -2.87 3.41
N ASP A 16 20.52 -3.44 3.14
CA ASP A 16 21.77 -3.25 3.88
C ASP A 16 22.39 -1.83 3.72
N ARG A 17 21.85 -1.03 2.79
CA ARG A 17 22.23 0.38 2.59
C ARG A 17 21.45 1.34 3.49
N VAL A 18 20.39 0.87 4.17
CA VAL A 18 19.56 1.72 5.02
C VAL A 18 20.27 1.99 6.35
N VAL A 19 20.56 3.26 6.62
CA VAL A 19 21.25 3.70 7.84
C VAL A 19 20.28 4.08 8.95
N ALA A 20 19.05 4.49 8.59
CA ALA A 20 18.00 4.83 9.55
C ALA A 20 16.60 4.72 8.90
N ARG A 21 15.58 4.54 9.72
CA ARG A 21 14.17 4.47 9.31
C ARG A 21 13.30 5.36 10.19
N ILE A 22 12.17 5.82 9.69
CA ILE A 22 11.28 6.73 10.41
C ILE A 22 10.20 5.97 11.19
N GLU A 23 9.60 4.94 10.61
CA GLU A 23 8.39 4.29 11.15
C GLU A 23 8.66 2.93 11.75
N GLU A 24 7.77 2.52 12.66
CA GLU A 24 7.62 1.12 13.00
C GLU A 24 6.80 0.42 11.91
N PHE A 25 7.16 -0.84 11.61
CA PHE A 25 6.50 -1.61 10.58
C PHE A 25 5.60 -2.66 11.22
N PRO A 26 4.30 -2.72 10.84
CA PRO A 26 3.46 -3.85 11.21
C PRO A 26 4.13 -5.17 10.81
N ALA A 27 4.14 -6.13 11.74
CA ALA A 27 4.82 -7.42 11.52
C ALA A 27 4.21 -8.20 10.35
N GLU A 28 2.96 -7.94 10.04
CA GLU A 28 2.18 -8.60 9.00
C GLU A 28 2.70 -8.29 7.59
N TYR A 29 3.34 -7.13 7.39
CA TYR A 29 3.87 -6.74 6.07
C TYR A 29 5.13 -7.51 5.69
N TYR A 30 5.86 -8.02 6.65
CA TYR A 30 7.19 -8.57 6.43
C TYR A 30 7.32 -9.97 7.02
N THR A 31 8.14 -10.81 6.40
CA THR A 31 8.49 -12.11 6.97
C THR A 31 9.30 -11.94 8.25
N ALA A 32 9.40 -13.00 9.05
CA ALA A 32 10.20 -12.98 10.28
C ALA A 32 11.66 -12.60 10.03
N ASP A 33 12.24 -13.08 8.91
CA ASP A 33 13.63 -12.77 8.52
C ASP A 33 13.77 -11.30 8.08
N GLU A 34 12.81 -10.76 7.30
CA GLU A 34 12.78 -9.34 6.91
C GLU A 34 12.62 -8.45 8.15
N MET A 35 11.72 -8.80 9.08
CA MET A 35 11.55 -8.08 10.35
C MET A 35 12.80 -8.12 11.22
N ALA A 36 13.50 -9.25 11.25
CA ALA A 36 14.77 -9.33 11.98
C ALA A 36 15.81 -8.34 11.44
N VAL A 37 15.88 -8.16 10.11
CA VAL A 37 16.74 -7.15 9.47
C VAL A 37 16.25 -5.75 9.79
N LEU A 38 14.95 -5.44 9.60
CA LEU A 38 14.38 -4.12 9.86
C LEU A 38 14.61 -3.66 11.30
N ASN A 39 14.51 -4.56 12.26
CA ASN A 39 14.74 -4.26 13.67
C ASN A 39 16.19 -3.94 14.02
N THR A 40 17.15 -4.22 13.15
CA THR A 40 18.56 -3.80 13.32
C THR A 40 18.79 -2.36 12.85
N ILE A 41 17.89 -1.79 12.04
CA ILE A 41 18.01 -0.44 11.48
C ILE A 41 17.53 0.56 12.54
N PRO A 42 18.36 1.56 12.89
CA PRO A 42 17.98 2.60 13.86
C PRO A 42 16.67 3.30 13.45
N ALA A 43 15.73 3.43 14.38
CA ALA A 43 14.55 4.25 14.19
C ALA A 43 14.88 5.71 14.56
N LEU A 44 14.54 6.65 13.68
CA LEU A 44 14.63 8.08 13.95
C LEU A 44 13.57 8.49 14.98
N LEU A 45 13.87 9.49 15.77
CA LEU A 45 12.89 10.11 16.64
C LEU A 45 11.91 10.89 15.76
N ALA A 46 10.67 10.49 15.78
CA ALA A 46 9.61 11.08 15.00
C ALA A 46 8.48 11.57 15.93
N GLU A 47 7.86 12.69 15.56
CA GLU A 47 6.70 13.23 16.26
C GLU A 47 5.45 12.95 15.44
N ALA A 48 4.39 12.45 16.08
CA ALA A 48 3.11 12.23 15.41
C ALA A 48 2.49 13.58 15.05
N THR A 49 2.03 13.72 13.81
CA THR A 49 1.30 14.91 13.35
C THR A 49 -0.20 14.79 13.67
N ALA A 50 -0.89 15.93 13.71
CA ALA A 50 -2.34 15.95 13.92
C ALA A 50 -3.15 15.27 12.80
N THR A 51 -2.51 15.00 11.66
CA THR A 51 -3.13 14.37 10.48
C THR A 51 -2.79 12.88 10.36
N GLY A 52 -2.18 12.29 11.41
CA GLY A 52 -1.86 10.85 11.43
C GLY A 52 -0.53 10.46 10.79
N GLY A 53 0.24 11.43 10.26
CA GLY A 53 1.60 11.19 9.76
C GLY A 53 2.65 11.32 10.87
N VAL A 54 3.90 11.14 10.48
CA VAL A 54 5.06 11.37 11.35
C VAL A 54 5.96 12.46 10.76
N GLU A 55 6.53 13.30 11.62
CA GLU A 55 7.47 14.34 11.26
C GLU A 55 8.82 14.10 11.94
N VAL A 56 9.90 14.24 11.19
CA VAL A 56 11.28 14.09 11.68
C VAL A 56 12.01 15.41 11.47
N SER A 57 12.85 15.79 12.41
CA SER A 57 13.66 17.00 12.24
C SER A 57 14.81 16.78 11.25
N LEU A 58 15.24 17.84 10.58
CA LEU A 58 16.39 17.80 9.68
C LEU A 58 17.69 17.43 10.44
N GLU A 59 17.83 17.88 11.68
CA GLU A 59 18.96 17.56 12.55
C GLU A 59 19.06 16.06 12.84
N GLU A 60 17.92 15.42 13.06
CA GLU A 60 17.85 13.98 13.31
C GLU A 60 18.31 13.19 12.06
N ILE A 61 17.91 13.63 10.86
CA ILE A 61 18.36 13.04 9.59
C ILE A 61 19.87 13.21 9.44
N ILE A 62 20.38 14.44 9.63
CA ILE A 62 21.83 14.75 9.49
C ILE A 62 22.67 13.92 10.47
N ALA A 63 22.18 13.62 11.67
CA ALA A 63 22.90 12.83 12.67
C ALA A 63 23.23 11.40 12.19
N HIS A 64 22.49 10.88 11.22
CA HIS A 64 22.70 9.56 10.62
C HIS A 64 23.55 9.59 9.35
N ASP A 65 23.98 10.78 8.88
CA ASP A 65 24.87 10.99 7.72
C ASP A 65 24.45 10.23 6.45
N PRO A 66 23.16 10.31 6.02
CA PRO A 66 22.73 9.63 4.81
C PRO A 66 23.12 10.42 3.56
N ASP A 67 23.43 9.71 2.46
CA ASP A 67 23.60 10.33 1.14
C ASP A 67 22.24 10.63 0.47
N LEU A 68 21.21 9.85 0.83
CA LEU A 68 19.90 9.83 0.17
C LEU A 68 18.79 9.62 1.19
N VAL A 69 17.75 10.43 1.10
CA VAL A 69 16.44 10.21 1.75
C VAL A 69 15.46 9.68 0.69
N ILE A 70 14.76 8.61 1.01
CA ILE A 70 13.70 8.04 0.16
C ILE A 70 12.36 8.27 0.86
N GLY A 71 11.42 8.93 0.20
CA GLY A 71 10.13 9.28 0.80
C GLY A 71 9.34 10.28 -0.01
N TYR A 72 8.90 11.33 0.64
CA TYR A 72 8.14 12.43 0.04
C TYR A 72 8.45 13.74 0.77
N ASP A 73 8.13 14.87 0.13
CA ASP A 73 8.25 16.21 0.73
C ASP A 73 7.27 16.35 1.91
N THR A 74 7.77 16.92 3.00
CA THR A 74 6.97 17.31 4.16
C THR A 74 7.12 18.81 4.40
N ALA A 75 6.47 19.34 5.43
CA ALA A 75 6.61 20.76 5.80
C ALA A 75 8.05 21.13 6.20
N THR A 76 8.79 20.20 6.79
CA THR A 76 10.15 20.40 7.32
C THR A 76 11.24 19.75 6.50
N ILE A 77 10.95 18.63 5.84
CA ILE A 77 11.88 17.87 5.00
C ILE A 77 11.52 18.12 3.54
N THR A 78 12.16 19.13 2.96
CA THR A 78 11.98 19.49 1.55
C THR A 78 13.24 19.16 0.76
N HIS A 79 13.08 19.06 -0.57
CA HIS A 79 14.19 18.90 -1.48
C HIS A 79 15.28 19.95 -1.25
N ASP A 80 14.89 21.24 -1.11
CA ASP A 80 15.85 22.32 -0.93
C ASP A 80 16.56 22.25 0.43
N ALA A 81 15.82 21.96 1.52
CA ALA A 81 16.38 21.86 2.86
C ALA A 81 17.43 20.73 2.96
N LEU A 82 17.18 19.60 2.33
CA LEU A 82 18.13 18.48 2.28
C LEU A 82 19.32 18.80 1.36
N ALA A 83 19.10 19.42 0.21
CA ALA A 83 20.16 19.79 -0.73
C ALA A 83 21.13 20.81 -0.11
N ASP A 84 20.68 21.75 0.71
CA ASP A 84 21.50 22.73 1.43
C ASP A 84 22.52 22.08 2.38
N VAL A 85 22.24 20.85 2.84
CA VAL A 85 23.15 20.06 3.70
C VAL A 85 23.81 18.90 2.95
N GLY A 86 23.67 18.83 1.61
CA GLY A 86 24.33 17.87 0.75
C GLY A 86 23.63 16.51 0.65
N ILE A 87 22.41 16.38 1.17
CA ILE A 87 21.60 15.15 1.12
C ILE A 87 20.64 15.23 -0.07
N GLN A 88 20.47 14.12 -0.80
CA GLN A 88 19.50 14.03 -1.89
C GLN A 88 18.14 13.54 -1.37
N LEU A 89 17.04 14.04 -1.94
CA LEU A 89 15.70 13.49 -1.72
C LEU A 89 15.24 12.77 -2.98
N TYR A 90 14.88 11.52 -2.85
CA TYR A 90 14.14 10.78 -3.86
C TYR A 90 12.66 10.69 -3.44
N VAL A 91 11.82 11.43 -4.15
CA VAL A 91 10.37 11.35 -3.96
C VAL A 91 9.87 10.12 -4.71
N MET A 92 9.25 9.20 -4.01
CA MET A 92 8.68 8.00 -4.63
C MET A 92 7.55 8.40 -5.61
N PRO A 93 7.46 7.75 -6.78
CA PRO A 93 6.54 8.18 -7.85
C PRO A 93 5.09 8.41 -7.44
N PRO A 94 4.47 7.62 -6.53
CA PRO A 94 3.10 7.84 -6.08
C PRO A 94 2.87 9.15 -5.32
N PHE A 95 3.94 9.76 -4.81
CA PHE A 95 3.89 11.00 -4.02
C PHE A 95 4.35 12.23 -4.81
N CYS A 96 4.59 12.09 -6.11
CA CYS A 96 4.87 13.22 -6.99
C CYS A 96 3.58 14.00 -7.30
N ASP A 97 3.70 15.28 -7.69
CA ASP A 97 2.57 16.14 -8.10
C ASP A 97 1.71 15.53 -9.22
N ASN A 98 2.34 14.78 -10.12
CA ASN A 98 1.67 14.06 -11.20
C ASN A 98 2.06 12.57 -11.10
N PRO A 99 1.42 11.80 -10.22
CA PRO A 99 1.76 10.40 -10.06
C PRO A 99 1.42 9.61 -11.35
N PRO A 100 2.20 8.59 -11.68
CA PRO A 100 1.88 7.71 -12.80
C PRO A 100 0.57 6.96 -12.52
N GLU A 101 -0.09 6.50 -13.59
CA GLU A 101 -1.22 5.59 -13.45
C GLU A 101 -0.78 4.31 -12.69
N PRO A 102 -1.60 3.84 -11.76
CA PRO A 102 -1.25 2.67 -10.94
C PRO A 102 -1.17 1.42 -11.83
N SER A 103 -0.09 0.68 -11.70
CA SER A 103 0.13 -0.56 -12.45
C SER A 103 1.14 -1.46 -11.75
N PHE A 104 1.05 -2.77 -11.98
CA PHE A 104 2.11 -3.69 -11.54
C PHE A 104 3.45 -3.42 -12.24
N GLN A 105 3.41 -2.89 -13.48
CA GLN A 105 4.63 -2.54 -14.20
C GLN A 105 5.41 -1.43 -13.48
N SER A 106 4.72 -0.46 -12.87
CA SER A 106 5.40 0.60 -12.12
C SER A 106 6.17 0.05 -10.92
N ILE A 107 5.68 -1.00 -10.25
CA ILE A 107 6.38 -1.69 -9.15
C ILE A 107 7.66 -2.36 -9.67
N VAL A 108 7.56 -3.06 -10.78
CA VAL A 108 8.68 -3.76 -11.43
C VAL A 108 9.77 -2.78 -11.86
N ASP A 109 9.36 -1.68 -12.48
CA ASP A 109 10.28 -0.62 -12.93
C ASP A 109 11.00 0.05 -11.76
N GLU A 110 10.28 0.27 -10.66
CA GLU A 110 10.84 0.85 -9.44
C GLU A 110 11.86 -0.09 -8.79
N VAL A 111 11.58 -1.40 -8.70
CA VAL A 111 12.55 -2.40 -8.20
C VAL A 111 13.83 -2.40 -9.08
N ARG A 112 13.67 -2.37 -10.40
CA ARG A 112 14.80 -2.31 -11.34
C ARG A 112 15.56 -0.99 -11.24
N PHE A 113 14.88 0.11 -10.99
CA PHE A 113 15.49 1.42 -10.76
C PHE A 113 16.37 1.40 -9.51
N TYR A 114 15.85 0.90 -8.37
CA TYR A 114 16.67 0.76 -7.15
C TYR A 114 17.86 -0.17 -7.36
N GLY A 115 17.68 -1.25 -8.11
CA GLY A 115 18.79 -2.15 -8.45
C GLY A 115 19.94 -1.44 -9.21
N LYS A 116 19.61 -0.49 -10.08
CA LYS A 116 20.60 0.36 -10.77
C LYS A 116 21.23 1.38 -9.82
N LEU A 117 20.37 2.04 -9.02
CA LEU A 117 20.79 3.08 -8.06
C LEU A 117 21.82 2.54 -7.06
N PHE A 118 21.57 1.35 -6.52
CA PHE A 118 22.40 0.73 -5.48
C PHE A 118 23.44 -0.29 -6.00
N GLY A 119 23.50 -0.51 -7.31
CA GLY A 119 24.46 -1.45 -7.92
C GLY A 119 24.13 -2.93 -7.70
N THR A 120 22.89 -3.27 -7.42
CA THR A 120 22.39 -4.61 -7.13
C THR A 120 21.52 -5.18 -8.27
N THR A 121 21.78 -4.74 -9.52
CA THR A 121 20.96 -5.02 -10.72
C THR A 121 20.61 -6.50 -10.90
N GLY A 122 21.51 -7.43 -10.56
CA GLY A 122 21.25 -8.86 -10.69
C GLY A 122 20.13 -9.36 -9.78
N VAL A 123 20.15 -8.95 -8.50
CA VAL A 123 19.12 -9.29 -7.52
C VAL A 123 17.79 -8.61 -7.89
N ALA A 124 17.84 -7.31 -8.19
CA ALA A 124 16.66 -6.53 -8.56
C ALA A 124 15.95 -7.10 -9.79
N ASN A 125 16.68 -7.48 -10.85
CA ASN A 125 16.07 -8.09 -12.03
C ASN A 125 15.42 -9.43 -11.71
N ALA A 126 16.07 -10.31 -10.94
CA ALA A 126 15.49 -11.59 -10.54
C ALA A 126 14.20 -11.42 -9.72
N SER A 127 14.18 -10.44 -8.80
CA SER A 127 12.97 -10.11 -8.01
C SER A 127 11.87 -9.52 -8.90
N ALA A 128 12.22 -8.60 -9.79
CA ALA A 128 11.29 -8.00 -10.74
C ALA A 128 10.63 -9.05 -11.65
N ASP A 129 11.42 -9.98 -12.20
CA ASP A 129 10.92 -11.08 -13.05
C ASP A 129 9.99 -12.02 -12.24
N ALA A 130 10.28 -12.24 -10.96
CA ALA A 130 9.41 -13.03 -10.08
C ALA A 130 8.08 -12.33 -9.80
N LEU A 131 8.09 -11.01 -9.58
CA LEU A 131 6.88 -10.20 -9.42
C LEU A 131 6.01 -10.23 -10.69
N GLU A 132 6.62 -10.03 -11.87
CA GLU A 132 5.93 -10.14 -13.17
C GLU A 132 5.27 -11.52 -13.34
N ALA A 133 6.00 -12.60 -13.03
CA ALA A 133 5.49 -13.95 -13.14
C ALA A 133 4.32 -14.23 -12.19
N ALA A 134 4.36 -13.69 -10.95
CA ALA A 134 3.28 -13.86 -9.98
C ALA A 134 1.99 -13.16 -10.45
N VAL A 135 2.11 -11.92 -10.96
CA VAL A 135 0.98 -11.16 -11.50
C VAL A 135 0.40 -11.85 -12.74
N ALA A 136 1.26 -12.30 -13.67
CA ALA A 136 0.82 -13.02 -14.86
C ALA A 136 0.05 -14.30 -14.50
N SER A 137 0.53 -15.07 -13.52
CA SER A 137 -0.14 -16.28 -13.05
C SER A 137 -1.55 -16.00 -12.48
N ALA A 138 -1.72 -14.90 -11.74
CA ALA A 138 -3.03 -14.49 -11.23
C ALA A 138 -3.98 -14.09 -12.37
N SER A 139 -3.47 -13.32 -13.34
CA SER A 139 -4.26 -12.84 -14.49
C SER A 139 -4.63 -13.94 -15.48
N ASP A 140 -3.78 -14.95 -15.64
CA ASP A 140 -4.04 -16.10 -16.51
C ASP A 140 -5.12 -17.06 -15.95
N SER A 141 -5.33 -17.03 -14.64
CA SER A 141 -6.31 -17.88 -13.96
C SER A 141 -7.10 -17.08 -12.90
N PRO A 142 -7.91 -16.10 -13.34
CA PRO A 142 -8.57 -15.17 -12.45
C PRO A 142 -9.62 -15.87 -11.58
N VAL A 143 -9.49 -15.75 -10.26
CA VAL A 143 -10.34 -16.47 -9.27
C VAL A 143 -11.73 -15.86 -9.10
N ALA A 144 -11.94 -14.63 -9.56
CA ALA A 144 -13.22 -13.91 -9.44
C ALA A 144 -13.71 -13.35 -10.80
N ALA A 145 -13.46 -14.11 -11.88
CA ALA A 145 -13.77 -13.69 -13.24
C ALA A 145 -15.24 -13.27 -13.43
N GLY A 146 -15.44 -12.04 -13.92
CA GLY A 146 -16.75 -11.45 -14.23
C GLY A 146 -17.50 -10.93 -13.01
N LYS A 147 -16.93 -10.99 -11.80
CA LYS A 147 -17.53 -10.38 -10.62
C LYS A 147 -17.38 -8.86 -10.61
N THR A 148 -18.37 -8.16 -10.08
CA THR A 148 -18.25 -6.74 -9.73
C THR A 148 -17.66 -6.60 -8.34
N ALA A 149 -16.80 -5.60 -8.13
CA ALA A 149 -16.14 -5.39 -6.85
C ALA A 149 -16.06 -3.92 -6.46
N ALA A 150 -15.98 -3.65 -5.17
CA ALA A 150 -15.57 -2.36 -4.62
C ALA A 150 -14.42 -2.55 -3.63
N ALA A 151 -13.43 -1.68 -3.67
CA ALA A 151 -12.46 -1.54 -2.59
C ALA A 151 -12.81 -0.30 -1.77
N LEU A 152 -12.93 -0.49 -0.47
CA LEU A 152 -13.34 0.54 0.48
C LEU A 152 -12.28 0.67 1.58
N TYR A 153 -11.93 1.90 1.93
CA TYR A 153 -11.25 2.22 3.17
C TYR A 153 -12.28 2.78 4.14
N VAL A 154 -12.34 2.22 5.32
CA VAL A 154 -13.25 2.68 6.38
C VAL A 154 -12.42 3.16 7.54
N THR A 155 -12.71 4.36 8.03
CA THR A 155 -12.03 4.88 9.22
C THR A 155 -12.28 3.97 10.42
N SER A 156 -11.30 3.85 11.32
CA SER A 156 -11.38 2.95 12.47
C SER A 156 -12.55 3.24 13.42
N ASP A 157 -13.09 4.46 13.39
CA ASP A 157 -14.29 4.87 14.12
C ASP A 157 -15.60 4.70 13.33
N GLY A 158 -15.50 4.21 12.07
CA GLY A 158 -16.65 4.02 11.19
C GLY A 158 -17.31 5.30 10.70
N SER A 159 -16.69 6.48 10.91
CA SER A 159 -17.30 7.78 10.59
C SER A 159 -17.33 8.12 9.12
N ALA A 160 -16.41 7.55 8.32
CA ALA A 160 -16.31 7.80 6.88
C ALA A 160 -15.96 6.53 6.09
N ILE A 161 -16.46 6.46 4.87
CA ILE A 161 -16.16 5.41 3.89
C ILE A 161 -15.55 6.09 2.66
N TYR A 162 -14.43 5.58 2.21
CA TYR A 162 -13.75 6.01 1.00
C TYR A 162 -13.72 4.88 -0.01
N ALA A 163 -14.08 5.16 -1.27
CA ALA A 163 -14.02 4.18 -2.35
C ALA A 163 -12.78 4.44 -3.22
N TYR A 164 -12.14 3.38 -3.68
CA TYR A 164 -11.02 3.47 -4.60
C TYR A 164 -11.48 3.43 -6.06
N SER A 165 -11.14 4.47 -6.80
CA SER A 165 -11.37 4.55 -8.25
C SER A 165 -10.30 3.78 -9.04
N SER A 166 -10.30 3.94 -10.37
CA SER A 166 -9.23 3.41 -11.23
C SER A 166 -7.85 4.04 -11.00
N LEU A 167 -7.77 5.11 -10.22
CA LEU A 167 -6.52 5.81 -9.88
C LEU A 167 -5.82 5.23 -8.64
N GLY A 168 -6.41 4.24 -7.96
CA GLY A 168 -5.79 3.50 -6.85
C GLY A 168 -5.17 2.19 -7.30
N MET A 169 -4.11 1.74 -6.62
CA MET A 169 -3.39 0.51 -6.98
C MET A 169 -4.22 -0.77 -6.73
N VAL A 170 -5.23 -0.71 -5.88
CA VAL A 170 -6.20 -1.80 -5.71
C VAL A 170 -6.97 -2.11 -7.01
N HIS A 171 -7.12 -1.13 -7.91
CA HIS A 171 -7.82 -1.35 -9.18
C HIS A 171 -7.13 -2.41 -10.07
N PRO A 172 -5.83 -2.30 -10.42
CA PRO A 172 -5.15 -3.37 -11.13
C PRO A 172 -5.08 -4.70 -10.36
N GLN A 173 -5.13 -4.70 -9.02
CA GLN A 173 -5.30 -5.95 -8.26
C GLN A 173 -6.65 -6.61 -8.57
N MET A 174 -7.75 -5.85 -8.55
CA MET A 174 -9.07 -6.36 -8.92
C MET A 174 -9.10 -6.88 -10.36
N GLU A 175 -8.52 -6.13 -11.31
CA GLU A 175 -8.44 -6.56 -12.71
C GLU A 175 -7.68 -7.88 -12.88
N ALA A 176 -6.54 -8.05 -12.19
CA ALA A 176 -5.76 -9.29 -12.20
C ALA A 176 -6.57 -10.49 -11.66
N LEU A 177 -7.53 -10.25 -10.77
CA LEU A 177 -8.46 -11.26 -10.25
C LEU A 177 -9.70 -11.46 -11.14
N GLY A 178 -9.83 -10.70 -12.23
CA GLY A 178 -10.95 -10.75 -13.17
C GLY A 178 -12.19 -9.99 -12.72
N MET A 179 -12.06 -9.11 -11.73
CA MET A 179 -13.15 -8.29 -11.21
C MET A 179 -13.29 -6.96 -11.96
N THR A 180 -14.49 -6.40 -11.93
CA THR A 180 -14.79 -5.06 -12.43
C THR A 180 -15.02 -4.12 -11.24
N ASN A 181 -14.21 -3.08 -11.10
CA ASN A 181 -14.37 -2.07 -10.06
C ASN A 181 -15.59 -1.19 -10.35
N VAL A 182 -16.60 -1.21 -9.46
CA VAL A 182 -17.84 -0.43 -9.61
C VAL A 182 -17.64 1.08 -9.36
N PHE A 183 -16.48 1.50 -8.87
CA PHE A 183 -16.10 2.90 -8.66
C PHE A 183 -15.00 3.39 -9.61
N ALA A 184 -14.67 2.61 -10.65
CA ALA A 184 -13.56 2.93 -11.55
C ALA A 184 -13.67 4.29 -12.23
N GLU A 185 -14.88 4.79 -12.49
CA GLU A 185 -15.14 6.03 -13.23
C GLU A 185 -15.00 7.31 -12.38
N LEU A 186 -14.82 7.20 -11.07
CA LEU A 186 -14.67 8.39 -10.23
C LEU A 186 -13.36 9.12 -10.53
N SER A 187 -13.42 10.45 -10.56
CA SER A 187 -12.29 11.30 -10.98
C SER A 187 -11.24 11.52 -9.89
N GLU A 188 -11.58 11.27 -8.63
CA GLU A 188 -10.67 11.31 -7.50
C GLU A 188 -10.18 9.89 -7.20
N ARG A 189 -8.93 9.77 -6.74
CA ARG A 189 -8.35 8.46 -6.41
C ARG A 189 -9.12 7.75 -5.30
N VAL A 190 -9.48 8.49 -4.24
CA VAL A 190 -10.09 7.96 -3.01
C VAL A 190 -11.17 8.93 -2.51
N PRO A 191 -12.28 9.11 -3.26
CA PRO A 191 -13.37 9.96 -2.81
C PRO A 191 -14.14 9.35 -1.64
N GLU A 192 -14.63 10.21 -0.76
CA GLU A 192 -15.61 9.81 0.25
C GLU A 192 -16.94 9.46 -0.41
N VAL A 193 -17.55 8.36 0.01
CA VAL A 193 -18.83 7.86 -0.50
C VAL A 193 -19.77 7.51 0.64
N SER A 194 -21.06 7.52 0.39
CA SER A 194 -22.05 7.06 1.37
C SER A 194 -22.29 5.55 1.25
N ILE A 195 -22.78 4.94 2.32
CA ILE A 195 -23.19 3.53 2.28
C ILE A 195 -24.32 3.29 1.27
N GLU A 196 -25.23 4.28 1.09
CA GLU A 196 -26.30 4.22 0.11
C GLU A 196 -25.77 4.15 -1.33
N GLU A 197 -24.65 4.82 -1.60
CA GLU A 197 -23.99 4.72 -2.91
C GLU A 197 -23.40 3.32 -3.12
N VAL A 198 -22.74 2.75 -2.11
CA VAL A 198 -22.26 1.36 -2.18
C VAL A 198 -23.40 0.38 -2.41
N ILE A 199 -24.53 0.55 -1.68
CA ILE A 199 -25.74 -0.25 -1.85
C ILE A 199 -26.29 -0.09 -3.28
N GLY A 200 -26.33 1.13 -3.80
CA GLY A 200 -26.83 1.42 -5.14
C GLY A 200 -26.00 0.76 -6.26
N ARG A 201 -24.70 0.63 -6.07
CA ARG A 201 -23.77 -0.05 -7.00
C ARG A 201 -23.75 -1.57 -6.82
N ASN A 202 -24.14 -2.03 -5.64
CA ASN A 202 -24.33 -3.44 -5.29
C ASN A 202 -23.20 -4.37 -5.73
N PRO A 203 -21.96 -4.19 -5.26
CA PRO A 203 -20.84 -5.05 -5.63
C PRO A 203 -21.05 -6.49 -5.14
N GLU A 204 -20.53 -7.46 -5.92
CA GLU A 204 -20.51 -8.89 -5.57
C GLU A 204 -19.32 -9.27 -4.68
N VAL A 205 -18.30 -8.40 -4.61
CA VAL A 205 -17.11 -8.56 -3.77
C VAL A 205 -16.79 -7.22 -3.11
N LEU A 206 -16.46 -7.24 -1.81
CA LEU A 206 -15.91 -6.11 -1.08
C LEU A 206 -14.48 -6.43 -0.64
N VAL A 207 -13.54 -5.55 -0.98
CA VAL A 207 -12.19 -5.54 -0.42
C VAL A 207 -12.14 -4.38 0.57
N LEU A 208 -11.91 -4.68 1.84
CA LEU A 208 -11.89 -3.67 2.91
C LEU A 208 -10.45 -3.38 3.31
N LEU A 209 -9.96 -2.21 2.88
CA LEU A 209 -8.63 -1.74 3.25
C LEU A 209 -8.66 -1.13 4.64
N TYR A 210 -7.73 -1.52 5.50
CA TYR A 210 -7.62 -1.01 6.86
C TYR A 210 -6.16 -0.86 7.28
N GLU A 211 -5.91 0.01 8.25
CA GLU A 211 -4.58 0.24 8.82
C GLU A 211 -4.51 -0.36 10.24
N ASP A 212 -3.38 -0.98 10.53
CA ASP A 212 -2.95 -1.28 11.90
C ASP A 212 -1.91 -0.22 12.29
N THR A 213 -2.39 0.90 12.79
CA THR A 213 -1.53 1.97 13.30
C THR A 213 -1.34 1.78 14.80
N GLY A 214 -0.26 1.16 15.20
CA GLY A 214 0.33 0.91 16.54
C GLY A 214 -0.29 1.48 17.84
N GLY A 215 -1.55 1.92 17.84
CA GLY A 215 -2.28 2.46 18.98
C GLY A 215 -3.77 2.10 19.01
N THR A 216 -4.34 1.77 17.88
CA THR A 216 -5.71 1.27 17.72
C THR A 216 -5.67 0.17 16.65
N SER A 217 -5.23 -1.01 17.05
CA SER A 217 -5.29 -2.19 16.18
C SER A 217 -6.76 -2.56 15.98
N ILE A 218 -7.24 -2.43 14.75
CA ILE A 218 -8.54 -2.96 14.34
C ILE A 218 -8.33 -4.34 13.74
N THR A 219 -9.09 -5.31 14.19
CA THR A 219 -8.99 -6.69 13.66
C THR A 219 -9.73 -6.83 12.32
N PRO A 220 -9.37 -7.85 11.51
CA PRO A 220 -10.13 -8.17 10.30
C PRO A 220 -11.64 -8.33 10.53
N GLU A 221 -12.03 -8.94 11.64
CA GLU A 221 -13.43 -9.14 12.02
C GLU A 221 -14.13 -7.82 12.35
N GLU A 222 -13.44 -6.92 13.05
CA GLU A 222 -13.97 -5.61 13.41
C GLU A 222 -14.16 -4.73 12.16
N ILE A 223 -13.22 -4.71 11.21
CA ILE A 223 -13.39 -3.93 9.98
C ILE A 223 -14.55 -4.48 9.12
N ILE A 224 -14.73 -5.80 9.07
CA ILE A 224 -15.88 -6.40 8.40
C ILE A 224 -17.18 -5.94 9.10
N ALA A 225 -17.24 -5.98 10.44
CA ALA A 225 -18.41 -5.55 11.20
C ALA A 225 -18.74 -4.07 10.98
N LEU A 226 -17.74 -3.18 10.95
CA LEU A 226 -17.93 -1.75 10.69
C LEU A 226 -18.69 -1.48 9.39
N VAL A 227 -18.54 -2.31 8.37
CA VAL A 227 -19.25 -2.14 7.09
C VAL A 227 -20.58 -2.89 7.09
N THR A 228 -20.57 -4.16 7.53
CA THR A 228 -21.73 -5.04 7.38
C THR A 228 -22.87 -4.68 8.33
N GLU A 229 -22.57 -4.01 9.46
CA GLU A 229 -23.58 -3.54 10.44
C GLU A 229 -24.16 -2.15 10.10
N LEU A 230 -23.65 -1.47 9.05
CA LEU A 230 -24.23 -0.21 8.61
C LEU A 230 -25.68 -0.38 8.13
N PRO A 231 -26.55 0.63 8.36
CA PRO A 231 -27.95 0.55 7.93
C PRO A 231 -28.09 0.24 6.43
N GLY A 232 -28.74 -0.85 6.10
CA GLY A 232 -28.96 -1.28 4.71
C GLY A 232 -27.83 -2.10 4.08
N ALA A 233 -26.64 -2.17 4.67
CA ALA A 233 -25.49 -2.91 4.11
C ALA A 233 -25.79 -4.41 3.90
N GLY A 234 -26.66 -5.01 4.72
CA GLY A 234 -27.11 -6.40 4.55
C GLY A 234 -27.85 -6.69 3.24
N SER A 235 -28.16 -5.67 2.41
CA SER A 235 -28.72 -5.86 1.07
C SER A 235 -27.66 -5.95 -0.03
N ILE A 236 -26.40 -5.62 0.27
CA ILE A 236 -25.28 -5.70 -0.69
C ILE A 236 -24.98 -7.17 -0.98
N THR A 237 -24.87 -7.54 -2.24
CA THR A 237 -24.62 -8.92 -2.67
C THR A 237 -23.37 -9.50 -2.00
N ALA A 238 -22.27 -8.76 -1.94
CA ALA A 238 -21.04 -9.19 -1.25
C ALA A 238 -21.29 -9.54 0.23
N VAL A 239 -22.14 -8.77 0.93
CA VAL A 239 -22.46 -9.01 2.34
C VAL A 239 -23.33 -10.24 2.50
N VAL A 240 -24.34 -10.40 1.63
CA VAL A 240 -25.24 -11.58 1.62
C VAL A 240 -24.45 -12.86 1.38
N ASP A 241 -23.49 -12.83 0.46
CA ASP A 241 -22.71 -14.01 0.05
C ASP A 241 -21.45 -14.24 0.93
N GLY A 242 -21.15 -13.33 1.86
CA GLY A 242 -19.96 -13.39 2.70
C GLY A 242 -18.67 -13.11 1.93
N ALA A 243 -18.76 -12.48 0.75
CA ALA A 243 -17.62 -12.13 -0.09
C ALA A 243 -17.02 -10.76 0.30
N VAL A 244 -16.61 -10.65 1.56
CA VAL A 244 -16.05 -9.44 2.19
C VAL A 244 -14.65 -9.78 2.69
N TYR A 245 -13.63 -9.22 2.06
CA TYR A 245 -12.23 -9.57 2.25
C TYR A 245 -11.44 -8.42 2.84
N PRO A 246 -11.00 -8.50 4.11
CA PRO A 246 -10.15 -7.48 4.72
C PRO A 246 -8.72 -7.60 4.18
N LEU A 247 -8.09 -6.44 3.93
CA LEU A 247 -6.72 -6.37 3.47
C LEU A 247 -6.01 -5.19 4.15
N LEU A 248 -4.90 -5.44 4.83
CA LEU A 248 -4.07 -4.36 5.37
C LEU A 248 -3.62 -3.41 4.25
N PHE A 249 -3.67 -2.12 4.53
CA PHE A 249 -3.53 -1.03 3.58
C PHE A 249 -2.33 -1.17 2.64
N ASN A 250 -1.14 -1.44 3.19
CA ASN A 250 0.07 -1.50 2.36
C ASN A 250 0.19 -2.79 1.51
N PHE A 251 -0.71 -3.74 1.64
CA PHE A 251 -0.88 -4.82 0.67
C PHE A 251 -1.64 -4.38 -0.59
N SER A 252 -2.07 -3.12 -0.65
CA SER A 252 -2.73 -2.52 -1.81
C SER A 252 -2.13 -1.17 -2.21
N GLU A 253 -1.70 -0.35 -1.27
CA GLU A 253 -1.22 1.01 -1.48
C GLU A 253 0.03 1.30 -0.64
N PRO A 254 1.02 2.05 -1.10
CA PRO A 254 1.25 2.49 -2.47
C PRO A 254 1.81 1.35 -3.36
N PRO A 255 2.03 1.59 -4.70
CA PRO A 255 2.62 0.59 -5.61
C PRO A 255 4.01 0.13 -5.14
N THR A 256 4.06 -1.02 -4.48
CA THR A 256 5.29 -1.65 -3.97
C THR A 256 5.17 -3.18 -4.08
N PRO A 257 6.24 -3.96 -3.88
CA PRO A 257 6.16 -5.41 -3.86
C PRO A 257 5.14 -5.99 -2.87
N LEU A 258 4.75 -5.26 -1.82
CA LEU A 258 3.68 -5.69 -0.91
C LEU A 258 2.34 -5.85 -1.63
N VAL A 259 2.07 -5.05 -2.67
CA VAL A 259 0.85 -5.16 -3.48
C VAL A 259 0.74 -6.53 -4.17
N VAL A 260 1.86 -7.10 -4.61
CA VAL A 260 1.87 -8.46 -5.20
C VAL A 260 1.65 -9.52 -4.11
N ARG A 261 2.17 -9.32 -2.90
CA ARG A 261 1.82 -10.17 -1.74
C ARG A 261 0.33 -10.07 -1.41
N GLY A 262 -0.23 -8.85 -1.42
CA GLY A 262 -1.67 -8.61 -1.21
C GLY A 262 -2.56 -9.27 -2.27
N LEU A 263 -2.12 -9.30 -3.54
CA LEU A 263 -2.80 -10.04 -4.60
C LEU A 263 -2.87 -11.54 -4.27
N ALA A 264 -1.78 -12.13 -3.80
CA ALA A 264 -1.75 -13.54 -3.38
C ALA A 264 -2.67 -13.80 -2.17
N MET A 265 -2.71 -12.89 -1.19
CA MET A 265 -3.61 -12.99 -0.04
C MET A 265 -5.09 -12.92 -0.46
N LEU A 266 -5.45 -12.04 -1.38
CA LEU A 266 -6.81 -11.97 -1.91
C LEU A 266 -7.19 -13.26 -2.66
N ILE A 267 -6.27 -13.85 -3.43
CA ILE A 267 -6.50 -15.16 -4.07
C ILE A 267 -6.80 -16.22 -3.01
N GLU A 268 -6.00 -16.29 -1.95
CA GLU A 268 -6.18 -17.26 -0.85
C GLU A 268 -7.53 -17.04 -0.16
N GLN A 269 -7.90 -15.81 0.19
CA GLN A 269 -9.17 -15.49 0.83
C GLN A 269 -10.39 -15.82 -0.05
N ILE A 270 -10.30 -15.59 -1.36
CA ILE A 270 -11.41 -15.83 -2.30
C ILE A 270 -11.59 -17.32 -2.59
N THR A 271 -10.51 -18.09 -2.59
CA THR A 271 -10.56 -19.53 -2.93
C THR A 271 -10.77 -20.43 -1.72
N GLY A 272 -10.59 -19.93 -0.48
CA GLY A 272 -10.94 -20.55 0.80
C GLY A 272 -10.05 -21.65 1.22
#